data_a6277a6921f505b3d5aee3691b654e14
#
_entry.id   a6277a6921f505b3d5aee3691b654e14
#
_cell.length_a   1.000
_cell.length_b   1.000
_cell.length_c   1.000
_cell.angle_alpha   90.00
_cell.angle_beta   90.00
_cell.angle_gamma   90.00
#
_symmetry.space_group_name_H-M   'P 1'
#
loop_
_entity.id
_entity.type
_entity.pdbx_description
1 polymer ?
#
loop_
_entity_poly.entity_id
_entity_poly.type
_entity_poly.pdbx_seq_one_letter_code
_entity_poly.pdbx_strand_id
1 'polypeptide(L)'
;MNDRTYDDPPADGRLLPWTGDGGKPCYVLGDGTGYVSRLADEIESVQLGMAGELIDHAAELLAEHRLTDLELHYLARRLAESLREVKRVAESRGARLSSGG
;
A
#
# COMPACT_ATOMS: atom_id res chain seq x y z
N MET A 1 -20.01 20.43 13.95
CA MET A 1 -19.61 19.37 13.01
C MET A 1 -18.23 18.87 13.33
N ASN A 2 -18.10 17.62 13.35
CA ASN A 2 -16.83 16.98 13.72
C ASN A 2 -16.09 16.49 12.49
N ASP A 3 -15.04 17.21 12.12
CA ASP A 3 -14.24 16.87 10.94
C ASP A 3 -13.35 15.65 11.13
N ARG A 4 -13.19 15.22 12.36
CA ARG A 4 -12.31 14.10 12.64
C ARG A 4 -12.79 12.79 12.05
N THR A 5 -14.09 12.72 11.73
CA THR A 5 -14.63 11.50 11.13
C THR A 5 -14.04 11.18 9.77
N TYR A 6 -13.46 12.18 9.09
CA TYR A 6 -12.81 11.95 7.80
C TYR A 6 -11.42 11.36 7.95
N ASP A 7 -10.76 11.61 9.08
CA ASP A 7 -9.40 11.14 9.30
C ASP A 7 -9.37 9.83 10.08
N ASP A 8 -10.40 9.56 10.86
CA ASP A 8 -10.47 8.35 11.64
C ASP A 8 -11.03 7.21 10.79
N PRO A 9 -10.40 6.03 10.83
CA PRO A 9 -10.96 4.90 10.10
C PRO A 9 -12.28 4.46 10.72
N PRO A 10 -13.26 4.07 9.89
CA PRO A 10 -14.50 3.52 10.42
C PRO A 10 -14.22 2.21 11.16
N ALA A 11 -15.03 1.92 12.18
CA ALA A 11 -14.82 0.76 13.04
C ALA A 11 -14.79 -0.55 12.26
N ASP A 12 -15.64 -0.66 11.22
CA ASP A 12 -15.74 -1.85 10.39
C ASP A 12 -15.11 -1.65 9.00
N GLY A 13 -14.31 -0.59 8.87
CA GLY A 13 -13.74 -0.24 7.58
C GLY A 13 -12.47 -1.01 7.27
N ARG A 14 -12.38 -1.46 6.03
CA ARG A 14 -11.15 -2.00 5.48
C ARG A 14 -10.43 -0.91 4.70
N LEU A 15 -9.17 -0.67 5.02
CA LEU A 15 -8.34 0.25 4.25
C LEU A 15 -8.05 -0.36 2.88
N LEU A 16 -8.36 0.41 1.85
CA LEU A 16 -8.14 -0.05 0.48
C LEU A 16 -6.71 0.26 0.01
N PRO A 17 -6.22 -0.50 -0.97
CA PRO A 17 -4.84 -0.30 -1.47
C PRO A 17 -4.68 0.88 -2.41
N TRP A 18 -5.74 1.65 -2.62
CA TRP A 18 -5.67 2.89 -3.41
C TRP A 18 -6.11 4.06 -2.55
N THR A 19 -5.83 5.27 -3.02
CA THR A 19 -6.21 6.49 -2.33
C THR A 19 -7.28 7.24 -3.12
N GLY A 20 -8.05 8.05 -2.40
CA GLY A 20 -9.01 8.95 -3.01
C GLY A 20 -8.39 10.30 -3.34
N ASP A 21 -9.25 11.28 -3.53
CA ASP A 21 -8.85 12.64 -3.87
C ASP A 21 -7.91 13.21 -2.82
N GLY A 22 -6.85 13.88 -3.28
CA GLY A 22 -5.89 14.50 -2.38
C GLY A 22 -5.02 13.51 -1.62
N GLY A 23 -4.96 12.26 -2.06
CA GLY A 23 -4.15 11.25 -1.39
C GLY A 23 -4.76 10.72 -0.10
N LYS A 24 -6.04 10.96 0.11
CA LYS A 24 -6.72 10.51 1.33
C LYS A 24 -6.97 9.01 1.31
N PRO A 25 -6.90 8.35 2.47
CA PRO A 25 -7.21 6.93 2.53
C PRO A 25 -8.65 6.64 2.13
N CYS A 26 -8.85 5.51 1.47
CA CYS A 26 -10.18 5.01 1.13
C CYS A 26 -10.48 3.78 1.96
N TYR A 27 -11.71 3.68 2.42
CA TYR A 27 -12.18 2.53 3.21
C TYR A 27 -13.42 1.95 2.59
N VAL A 28 -13.60 0.65 2.74
CA VAL A 28 -14.86 -0.01 2.39
C VAL A 28 -15.43 -0.64 3.67
N LEU A 29 -16.74 -0.51 3.83
CA LEU A 29 -17.44 -1.13 4.94
C LEU A 29 -17.96 -2.50 4.50
N GLY A 30 -18.04 -3.42 5.43
CA GLY A 30 -18.59 -4.73 5.18
C GLY A 30 -17.76 -5.84 5.77
N ASP A 31 -18.15 -7.06 5.44
CA ASP A 31 -17.56 -8.28 6.01
C ASP A 31 -16.36 -8.80 5.22
N GLY A 32 -15.92 -8.09 4.20
CA GLY A 32 -14.76 -8.48 3.41
C GLY A 32 -15.08 -9.44 2.27
N THR A 33 -16.36 -9.75 2.03
CA THR A 33 -16.73 -10.69 0.98
C THR A 33 -17.28 -10.02 -0.28
N GLY A 34 -17.43 -8.68 -0.26
CA GLY A 34 -17.98 -7.97 -1.40
C GLY A 34 -17.00 -7.86 -2.56
N TYR A 35 -17.52 -7.37 -3.69
CA TYR A 35 -16.73 -7.19 -4.89
C TYR A 35 -15.50 -6.29 -4.67
N VAL A 36 -15.70 -5.18 -3.98
CA VAL A 36 -14.60 -4.22 -3.74
C VAL A 36 -13.52 -4.86 -2.87
N SER A 37 -13.90 -5.64 -1.86
CA SER A 37 -12.94 -6.33 -1.02
C SER A 37 -12.13 -7.36 -1.79
N ARG A 38 -12.76 -8.10 -2.71
CA ARG A 38 -12.04 -9.06 -3.53
C ARG A 38 -11.10 -8.37 -4.50
N LEU A 39 -11.55 -7.26 -5.08
CA LEU A 39 -10.69 -6.46 -5.96
C LEU A 39 -9.48 -5.92 -5.18
N ALA A 40 -9.71 -5.46 -3.95
CA ALA A 40 -8.64 -4.98 -3.10
C ALA A 40 -7.63 -6.08 -2.79
N ASP A 41 -8.10 -7.31 -2.55
CA ASP A 41 -7.19 -8.44 -2.33
C ASP A 41 -6.29 -8.69 -3.53
N GLU A 42 -6.84 -8.63 -4.72
CA GLU A 42 -6.08 -8.83 -5.95
C GLU A 42 -5.04 -7.73 -6.14
N ILE A 43 -5.44 -6.49 -5.91
CA ILE A 43 -4.52 -5.36 -6.06
C ILE A 43 -3.40 -5.41 -5.02
N GLU A 44 -3.72 -5.78 -3.77
CA GLU A 44 -2.70 -5.95 -2.74
C GLU A 44 -1.69 -7.01 -3.13
N SER A 45 -2.15 -8.13 -3.68
CA SER A 45 -1.26 -9.19 -4.14
C SER A 45 -0.34 -8.71 -5.27
N VAL A 46 -0.87 -7.94 -6.21
CA VAL A 46 -0.08 -7.37 -7.29
C VAL A 46 0.96 -6.40 -6.74
N GLN A 47 0.56 -5.54 -5.82
CA GLN A 47 1.47 -4.56 -5.21
C GLN A 47 2.62 -5.25 -4.48
N LEU A 48 2.32 -6.31 -3.72
CA LEU A 48 3.36 -7.08 -3.02
C LEU A 48 4.30 -7.77 -3.99
N GLY A 49 3.76 -8.34 -5.08
CA GLY A 49 4.58 -8.96 -6.11
C GLY A 49 5.51 -7.98 -6.80
N MET A 50 4.98 -6.80 -7.14
CA MET A 50 5.79 -5.74 -7.75
C MET A 50 6.87 -5.24 -6.81
N ALA A 51 6.56 -5.13 -5.52
CA ALA A 51 7.54 -4.72 -4.52
C ALA A 51 8.69 -5.75 -4.45
N GLY A 52 8.37 -7.02 -4.50
CA GLY A 52 9.39 -8.08 -4.51
C GLY A 52 10.30 -7.99 -5.72
N GLU A 53 9.72 -7.79 -6.91
CA GLU A 53 10.49 -7.62 -8.13
C GLU A 53 11.38 -6.38 -8.07
N LEU A 54 10.86 -5.30 -7.52
CA LEU A 54 11.62 -4.06 -7.40
C LEU A 54 12.79 -4.21 -6.42
N ILE A 55 12.59 -4.93 -5.33
CA ILE A 55 13.65 -5.22 -4.37
C ILE A 55 14.78 -5.99 -5.06
N ASP A 56 14.44 -7.03 -5.80
CA ASP A 56 15.43 -7.84 -6.49
C ASP A 56 16.19 -7.03 -7.54
N HIS A 57 15.46 -6.24 -8.31
CA HIS A 57 16.05 -5.39 -9.33
C HIS A 57 16.98 -4.32 -8.72
N ALA A 58 16.54 -3.71 -7.64
CA ALA A 58 17.35 -2.70 -6.95
C ALA A 58 18.63 -3.34 -6.40
N ALA A 59 18.52 -4.52 -5.82
CA ALA A 59 19.69 -5.22 -5.29
C ALA A 59 20.71 -5.53 -6.39
N GLU A 60 20.25 -5.96 -7.56
CA GLU A 60 21.13 -6.21 -8.71
C GLU A 60 21.82 -4.94 -9.18
N LEU A 61 21.04 -3.86 -9.35
CA LEU A 61 21.61 -2.60 -9.82
C LEU A 61 22.68 -2.07 -8.87
N LEU A 62 22.39 -2.13 -7.57
CA LEU A 62 23.33 -1.62 -6.57
C LEU A 62 24.59 -2.47 -6.44
N ALA A 63 24.46 -3.77 -6.71
CA ALA A 63 25.60 -4.70 -6.60
C ALA A 63 26.51 -4.66 -7.85
N GLU A 64 25.91 -4.51 -9.02
CA GLU A 64 26.62 -4.70 -10.28
C GLU A 64 26.99 -3.41 -11.01
N HIS A 65 26.31 -2.32 -10.70
CA HIS A 65 26.45 -1.07 -11.45
C HIS A 65 26.82 0.08 -10.55
N ARG A 66 27.60 0.98 -11.11
CA ARG A 66 27.86 2.26 -10.45
C ARG A 66 26.84 3.26 -10.98
N LEU A 67 25.82 3.50 -10.19
CA LEU A 67 24.71 4.34 -10.62
C LEU A 67 25.07 5.82 -10.55
N THR A 68 24.53 6.58 -11.49
CA THR A 68 24.64 8.05 -11.45
C THR A 68 23.71 8.58 -10.35
N ASP A 69 23.90 9.84 -9.98
CA ASP A 69 23.03 10.48 -9.00
C ASP A 69 21.58 10.48 -9.46
N LEU A 70 21.34 10.73 -10.74
CA LEU A 70 20.00 10.73 -11.29
C LEU A 70 19.36 9.34 -11.21
N GLU A 71 20.13 8.31 -11.54
CA GLU A 71 19.65 6.94 -11.45
C GLU A 71 19.34 6.55 -10.01
N LEU A 72 20.21 6.93 -9.06
CA LEU A 72 19.98 6.68 -7.64
C LEU A 72 18.73 7.40 -7.15
N HIS A 73 18.54 8.64 -7.59
CA HIS A 73 17.37 9.42 -7.22
C HIS A 73 16.08 8.74 -7.72
N TYR A 74 16.09 8.31 -8.98
CA TYR A 74 14.95 7.60 -9.55
C TYR A 74 14.64 6.32 -8.79
N LEU A 75 15.69 5.53 -8.52
CA LEU A 75 15.53 4.27 -7.79
C LEU A 75 14.96 4.51 -6.38
N ALA A 76 15.49 5.53 -5.68
CA ALA A 76 15.01 5.86 -4.35
C ALA A 76 13.53 6.26 -4.36
N ARG A 77 13.11 7.04 -5.37
CA ARG A 77 11.70 7.41 -5.50
C ARG A 77 10.80 6.20 -5.73
N ARG A 78 11.23 5.29 -6.61
CA ARG A 78 10.46 4.08 -6.88
C ARG A 78 10.33 3.21 -5.63
N LEU A 79 11.43 3.05 -4.88
CA LEU A 79 11.41 2.28 -3.64
C LEU A 79 10.51 2.94 -2.60
N ALA A 80 10.54 4.27 -2.49
CA ALA A 80 9.68 4.99 -1.56
C ALA A 80 8.20 4.82 -1.90
N GLU A 81 7.85 4.90 -3.19
CA GLU A 81 6.48 4.70 -3.64
C GLU A 81 6.00 3.29 -3.33
N SER A 82 6.83 2.31 -3.64
CA SER A 82 6.51 0.91 -3.38
C SER A 82 6.34 0.63 -1.88
N LEU A 83 7.21 1.23 -1.09
CA LEU A 83 7.15 1.04 0.36
C LEU A 83 5.88 1.64 0.96
N ARG A 84 5.40 2.76 0.43
CA ARG A 84 4.12 3.32 0.87
C ARG A 84 2.97 2.38 0.58
N GLU A 85 2.98 1.74 -0.58
CA GLU A 85 1.96 0.77 -0.94
C GLU A 85 1.99 -0.45 -0.02
N VAL A 86 3.18 -0.97 0.22
CA VAL A 86 3.35 -2.12 1.12
C VAL A 86 2.93 -1.78 2.54
N LYS A 87 3.28 -0.58 3.00
CA LYS A 87 2.87 -0.10 4.33
C LYS A 87 1.35 -0.09 4.46
N ARG A 88 0.66 0.40 3.41
CA ARG A 88 -0.81 0.42 3.41
C ARG A 88 -1.39 -0.99 3.49
N VAL A 89 -0.82 -1.93 2.75
CA VAL A 89 -1.24 -3.34 2.82
C VAL A 89 -1.04 -3.88 4.23
N ALA A 90 0.11 -3.60 4.82
CA ALA A 90 0.41 -4.07 6.17
C ALA A 90 -0.55 -3.49 7.20
N GLU A 91 -0.84 -2.20 7.10
CA GLU A 91 -1.79 -1.55 7.99
C GLU A 91 -3.19 -2.12 7.85
N SER A 92 -3.61 -2.35 6.62
CA SER A 92 -4.92 -2.94 6.34
C SER A 92 -5.03 -4.33 6.95
N ARG A 93 -4.02 -5.16 6.75
CA ARG A 93 -4.03 -6.54 7.27
C ARG A 93 -3.95 -6.56 8.79
N GLY A 94 -3.15 -5.66 9.37
CA GLY A 94 -3.06 -5.54 10.81
C GLY A 94 -4.38 -5.15 11.45
N ALA A 95 -5.08 -4.20 10.83
CA ALA A 95 -6.39 -3.75 11.31
C ALA A 95 -7.41 -4.88 11.23
N ARG A 96 -7.40 -5.67 10.15
CA ARG A 96 -8.31 -6.80 9.99
C ARG A 96 -8.07 -7.88 11.05
N LEU A 97 -6.81 -8.15 11.35
CA LEU A 97 -6.45 -9.12 12.39
C LEU A 97 -6.93 -8.65 13.75
N SER A 98 -6.74 -7.36 14.05
CA SER A 98 -7.20 -6.79 15.31
C SER A 98 -8.71 -6.84 15.44
N SER A 99 -9.43 -6.57 14.34
CA SER A 99 -10.89 -6.60 14.33
C SER A 99 -11.44 -8.00 14.42
N GLY A 100 -10.74 -8.95 13.84
CA GLY A 100 -11.17 -10.34 13.81
C GLY A 100 -10.91 -11.09 15.10
N GLY A 101 -10.04 -10.52 15.92
CA GLY A 101 -9.72 -11.13 17.20
C GLY A 101 -10.74 -10.82 18.24
#